data_531095b9a2f84ceab974c9185ba21712
#
_entry.id   531095b9a2f84ceab974c9185ba21712
#
_cell.length_a   1.000
_cell.length_b   1.000
_cell.length_c   1.000
_cell.angle_alpha   90.00
_cell.angle_beta   90.00
_cell.angle_gamma   90.00
#
_symmetry.space_group_name_H-M   'P 1'
#
loop_
_entity.id
_entity.type
_entity.pdbx_description
1 polymer ?
#
loop_
_entity_poly.entity_id
_entity_poly.type
_entity_poly.pdbx_seq_one_letter_code
_entity_poly.pdbx_strand_id
1 'polypeptide(L)'
;MSIIFKPLEQKELPEFRADVKRIFSIAVIATFGEPENEDDIISDDIVNESLQNPLCESFSIYEGREKVGGVVLKIDRDTWHNEAEILYIYPEKHGSGLGQRVWRAIEQKYPQTKVWRLITPYFEKRNIHFYVNKCGFRIVEFFNKAHRHPEWSPSALDFHDEFFVFEKVM
;
A
#
# COMPACT_ATOMS: atom_id res chain seq x y z
N MET A 1 -21.68 -6.90 -2.61
CA MET A 1 -21.70 -6.31 -1.25
C MET A 1 -20.91 -5.01 -1.24
N SER A 2 -21.30 -4.10 -0.36
CA SER A 2 -20.64 -2.80 -0.24
C SER A 2 -19.30 -2.91 0.48
N ILE A 3 -18.35 -2.07 0.08
CA ILE A 3 -17.08 -1.89 0.76
C ILE A 3 -17.26 -0.84 1.86
N ILE A 4 -16.81 -1.17 3.06
CA ILE A 4 -16.92 -0.30 4.23
C ILE A 4 -15.53 -0.05 4.80
N PHE A 5 -15.21 1.22 5.03
CA PHE A 5 -13.96 1.65 5.69
C PHE A 5 -14.28 2.02 7.14
N LYS A 6 -13.76 1.23 8.08
CA LYS A 6 -13.88 1.54 9.50
C LYS A 6 -12.57 2.13 10.01
N PRO A 7 -12.58 3.30 10.67
CA PRO A 7 -11.37 3.85 11.25
C PRO A 7 -10.65 2.82 12.13
N LEU A 8 -9.33 2.72 11.93
CA LEU A 8 -8.49 1.78 12.65
C LEU A 8 -8.39 2.22 14.13
N GLU A 9 -8.79 1.35 15.03
CA GLU A 9 -8.73 1.62 16.46
C GLU A 9 -7.35 1.28 17.04
N GLN A 10 -6.98 1.94 18.13
CA GLN A 10 -5.70 1.71 18.82
C GLN A 10 -5.45 0.23 19.14
N LYS A 11 -6.47 -0.49 19.57
CA LYS A 11 -6.39 -1.93 19.89
C LYS A 11 -6.14 -2.82 18.68
N GLU A 12 -6.41 -2.34 17.46
CA GLU A 12 -6.22 -3.08 16.21
C GLU A 12 -4.81 -2.89 15.62
N LEU A 13 -4.02 -1.95 16.11
CA LEU A 13 -2.70 -1.63 15.57
C LEU A 13 -1.73 -2.83 15.56
N PRO A 14 -1.64 -3.66 16.63
CA PRO A 14 -0.77 -4.84 16.59
C PRO A 14 -1.15 -5.83 15.49
N GLU A 15 -2.44 -6.11 15.31
CA GLU A 15 -2.92 -6.98 14.24
C GLU A 15 -2.64 -6.36 12.86
N PHE A 16 -2.88 -5.07 12.70
CA PHE A 16 -2.61 -4.35 11.45
C PHE A 16 -1.15 -4.47 11.05
N ARG A 17 -0.21 -4.21 11.97
CA ARG A 17 1.23 -4.36 11.71
C ARG A 17 1.60 -5.79 11.33
N ALA A 18 1.06 -6.77 12.05
CA ALA A 18 1.30 -8.18 11.76
C ALA A 18 0.77 -8.59 10.37
N ASP A 19 -0.41 -8.11 9.99
CA ASP A 19 -0.99 -8.34 8.67
C ASP A 19 -0.14 -7.72 7.55
N VAL A 20 0.28 -6.47 7.72
CA VAL A 20 1.17 -5.80 6.75
C VAL A 20 2.44 -6.61 6.55
N LYS A 21 3.14 -6.98 7.61
CA LYS A 21 4.37 -7.79 7.54
C LYS A 21 4.13 -9.12 6.85
N ARG A 22 3.10 -9.85 7.25
CA ARG A 22 2.77 -11.15 6.69
C ARG A 22 2.47 -11.09 5.19
N ILE A 23 1.67 -10.14 4.78
CA ILE A 23 1.21 -10.04 3.39
C ILE A 23 2.31 -9.52 2.48
N PHE A 24 3.06 -8.50 2.90
CA PHE A 24 4.21 -8.00 2.13
C PHE A 24 5.33 -9.04 2.03
N SER A 25 5.52 -9.90 3.02
CA SER A 25 6.54 -10.95 2.98
C SER A 25 6.25 -12.04 1.95
N ILE A 26 5.00 -12.28 1.58
CA ILE A 26 4.62 -13.34 0.64
C ILE A 26 5.36 -13.19 -0.70
N ALA A 27 5.33 -12.00 -1.30
CA ALA A 27 6.00 -11.76 -2.58
C ALA A 27 7.52 -11.76 -2.46
N VAL A 28 8.07 -11.26 -1.35
CA VAL A 28 9.51 -11.28 -1.07
C VAL A 28 10.01 -12.72 -0.99
N ILE A 29 9.35 -13.55 -0.19
CA ILE A 29 9.71 -14.96 -0.03
C ILE A 29 9.59 -15.73 -1.35
N ALA A 30 8.52 -15.50 -2.10
CA ALA A 30 8.30 -16.13 -3.39
C ALA A 30 9.37 -15.77 -4.44
N THR A 31 9.94 -14.56 -4.35
CA THR A 31 10.92 -14.06 -5.31
C THR A 31 12.36 -14.36 -4.88
N PHE A 32 12.67 -14.22 -3.60
CA PHE A 32 14.04 -14.21 -3.07
C PHE A 32 14.33 -15.31 -2.04
N GLY A 33 13.33 -16.07 -1.60
CA GLY A 33 13.43 -17.05 -0.54
C GLY A 33 13.26 -16.46 0.85
N GLU A 34 13.36 -17.33 1.86
CA GLU A 34 13.22 -16.95 3.27
C GLU A 34 14.31 -15.96 3.69
N PRO A 35 13.97 -14.85 4.35
CA PRO A 35 14.95 -13.93 4.91
C PRO A 35 15.61 -14.53 6.16
N GLU A 36 16.81 -14.08 6.50
CA GLU A 36 17.51 -14.49 7.74
C GLU A 36 16.77 -13.98 8.99
N ASN A 37 16.14 -12.79 8.90
CA ASN A 37 15.29 -12.20 9.94
C ASN A 37 13.98 -11.70 9.34
N GLU A 38 12.86 -11.93 10.03
CA GLU A 38 11.54 -11.47 9.61
C GLU A 38 11.43 -9.93 9.48
N ASP A 39 12.20 -9.20 10.30
CA ASP A 39 12.25 -7.73 10.26
C ASP A 39 13.01 -7.16 9.05
N ASP A 40 13.70 -8.00 8.28
CA ASP A 40 14.43 -7.58 7.09
C ASP A 40 13.51 -7.23 5.90
N ILE A 41 12.24 -7.61 5.94
CA ILE A 41 11.28 -7.38 4.84
C ILE A 41 10.64 -6.00 4.96
N ILE A 42 10.01 -5.74 6.09
CA ILE A 42 9.44 -4.42 6.42
C ILE A 42 9.50 -4.25 7.94
N SER A 43 10.08 -3.15 8.40
CA SER A 43 10.18 -2.88 9.83
C SER A 43 8.88 -2.28 10.37
N ASP A 44 8.62 -2.46 11.67
CA ASP A 44 7.54 -1.77 12.37
C ASP A 44 7.64 -0.26 12.26
N ASP A 45 8.86 0.29 12.20
CA ASP A 45 9.10 1.72 12.10
C ASP A 45 8.52 2.31 10.83
N ILE A 46 8.66 1.64 9.70
CA ILE A 46 8.08 2.08 8.41
C ILE A 46 6.55 2.12 8.50
N VAL A 47 5.95 1.07 9.05
CA VAL A 47 4.49 1.01 9.23
C VAL A 47 4.02 2.09 10.21
N ASN A 48 4.73 2.27 11.32
CA ASN A 48 4.41 3.28 12.32
C ASN A 48 4.55 4.72 11.79
N GLU A 49 5.52 4.97 10.92
CA GLU A 49 5.67 6.27 10.25
C GLU A 49 4.40 6.67 9.50
N SER A 50 3.86 5.75 8.70
CA SER A 50 2.58 5.97 8.00
C SER A 50 1.41 6.12 8.98
N LEU A 51 1.32 5.25 9.99
CA LEU A 51 0.22 5.29 10.99
C LEU A 51 0.22 6.55 11.84
N GLN A 52 1.37 7.14 12.12
CA GLN A 52 1.53 8.32 12.97
C GLN A 52 1.55 9.64 12.18
N ASN A 53 1.63 9.59 10.86
CA ASN A 53 1.61 10.80 10.03
C ASN A 53 0.25 11.52 10.18
N PRO A 54 0.23 12.81 10.56
CA PRO A 54 -1.02 13.54 10.80
C PRO A 54 -1.89 13.71 9.54
N LEU A 55 -1.31 13.57 8.33
CA LEU A 55 -2.06 13.60 7.07
C LEU A 55 -2.64 12.22 6.70
N CYS A 56 -2.25 11.16 7.41
CA CYS A 56 -2.70 9.80 7.10
C CYS A 56 -3.99 9.45 7.83
N GLU A 57 -4.87 8.81 7.10
CA GLU A 57 -6.12 8.21 7.59
C GLU A 57 -6.02 6.70 7.39
N SER A 58 -6.27 5.94 8.45
CA SER A 58 -6.08 4.49 8.50
C SER A 58 -7.40 3.78 8.72
N PHE A 59 -7.65 2.73 7.94
CA PHE A 59 -8.92 2.00 7.99
C PHE A 59 -8.71 0.50 7.91
N SER A 60 -9.55 -0.24 8.65
CA SER A 60 -9.85 -1.63 8.34
C SER A 60 -10.90 -1.67 7.23
N ILE A 61 -10.72 -2.55 6.26
CA ILE A 61 -11.60 -2.69 5.09
C ILE A 61 -12.52 -3.89 5.30
N TYR A 62 -13.82 -3.68 5.12
CA TYR A 62 -14.83 -4.72 5.22
C TYR A 62 -15.61 -4.86 3.91
N GLU A 63 -15.96 -6.08 3.58
CA GLU A 63 -17.00 -6.41 2.61
C GLU A 63 -18.20 -6.97 3.39
N GLY A 64 -19.27 -6.19 3.48
CA GLY A 64 -20.36 -6.52 4.37
C GLY A 64 -19.90 -6.56 5.84
N ARG A 65 -19.92 -7.75 6.45
CA ARG A 65 -19.50 -7.95 7.85
C ARG A 65 -18.09 -8.55 7.99
N GLU A 66 -17.49 -8.95 6.88
CA GLU A 66 -16.19 -9.62 6.87
C GLU A 66 -15.06 -8.62 6.66
N LYS A 67 -14.04 -8.66 7.53
CA LYS A 67 -12.82 -7.90 7.34
C LYS A 67 -12.01 -8.52 6.20
N VAL A 68 -11.63 -7.73 5.22
CA VAL A 68 -10.97 -8.20 4.00
C VAL A 68 -9.60 -7.58 3.76
N GLY A 69 -9.20 -6.59 4.54
CA GLY A 69 -7.91 -5.95 4.41
C GLY A 69 -7.76 -4.69 5.25
N GLY A 70 -6.78 -3.88 4.90
CA GLY A 70 -6.49 -2.61 5.54
C GLY A 70 -5.86 -1.60 4.60
N VAL A 71 -5.94 -0.33 4.96
CA VAL A 71 -5.41 0.76 4.13
C VAL A 71 -4.96 1.94 4.99
N VAL A 72 -3.86 2.56 4.60
CA VAL A 72 -3.41 3.87 5.09
C VAL A 72 -3.30 4.80 3.89
N LEU A 73 -4.03 5.90 3.94
CA LEU A 73 -4.09 6.91 2.89
C LEU A 73 -3.60 8.23 3.42
N LYS A 74 -2.65 8.84 2.74
CA LYS A 74 -2.21 10.21 3.01
C LYS A 74 -3.09 11.17 2.23
N ILE A 75 -3.86 11.97 2.93
CA ILE A 75 -4.84 12.88 2.35
C ILE A 75 -4.40 14.33 2.60
N ASP A 76 -3.92 14.96 1.56
CA ASP A 76 -3.54 16.36 1.56
C ASP A 76 -4.69 17.22 1.04
N ARG A 77 -5.43 17.82 1.96
CA ARG A 77 -6.62 18.63 1.62
C ARG A 77 -6.30 20.01 1.07
N ASP A 78 -5.04 20.43 1.11
CA ASP A 78 -4.62 21.71 0.51
C ASP A 78 -4.35 21.55 -0.99
N THR A 79 -3.71 20.44 -1.38
CA THR A 79 -3.34 20.18 -2.78
C THR A 79 -4.25 19.18 -3.47
N TRP A 80 -4.89 18.29 -2.73
CA TRP A 80 -5.62 17.11 -3.21
C TRP A 80 -4.76 16.17 -4.06
N HIS A 81 -3.44 16.18 -3.80
CA HIS A 81 -2.51 15.15 -4.24
C HIS A 81 -2.37 14.15 -3.11
N ASN A 82 -3.03 13.03 -3.25
CA ASN A 82 -3.14 12.01 -2.21
C ASN A 82 -2.29 10.79 -2.53
N GLU A 83 -1.89 10.07 -1.50
CA GLU A 83 -1.06 8.87 -1.64
C GLU A 83 -1.70 7.66 -0.94
N ALA A 84 -1.59 6.50 -1.56
CA ALA A 84 -1.86 5.23 -0.89
C ALA A 84 -0.54 4.73 -0.30
N GLU A 85 -0.37 4.90 1.00
CA GLU A 85 0.86 4.51 1.72
C GLU A 85 0.93 3.01 1.92
N ILE A 86 -0.18 2.41 2.37
CA ILE A 86 -0.33 0.98 2.60
C ILE A 86 -1.72 0.58 2.11
N LEU A 87 -1.78 -0.47 1.31
CA LEU A 87 -3.03 -1.12 0.92
C LEU A 87 -2.79 -2.62 0.82
N TYR A 88 -3.58 -3.39 1.55
CA TYR A 88 -3.56 -4.83 1.43
C TYR A 88 -4.97 -5.41 1.45
N ILE A 89 -5.14 -6.49 0.71
CA ILE A 89 -6.30 -7.38 0.75
C ILE A 89 -5.79 -8.75 1.16
N TYR A 90 -6.49 -9.42 2.02
CA TYR A 90 -6.11 -10.77 2.46
C TYR A 90 -5.95 -11.70 1.26
N PRO A 91 -4.88 -12.51 1.20
CA PRO A 91 -4.57 -13.36 0.05
C PRO A 91 -5.70 -14.29 -0.37
N GLU A 92 -6.44 -14.82 0.59
CA GLU A 92 -7.60 -15.69 0.36
C GLU A 92 -8.78 -15.00 -0.35
N LYS A 93 -8.77 -13.68 -0.41
CA LYS A 93 -9.77 -12.85 -1.10
C LYS A 93 -9.32 -12.38 -2.48
N HIS A 94 -8.11 -12.72 -2.88
CA HIS A 94 -7.59 -12.36 -4.19
C HIS A 94 -8.32 -13.07 -5.33
N GLY A 95 -8.28 -12.50 -6.53
CA GLY A 95 -8.86 -13.09 -7.75
C GLY A 95 -10.35 -12.88 -7.95
N SER A 96 -11.07 -12.28 -6.97
CA SER A 96 -12.51 -12.02 -7.03
C SER A 96 -12.89 -10.62 -7.55
N GLY A 97 -11.89 -9.82 -7.96
CA GLY A 97 -12.10 -8.41 -8.32
C GLY A 97 -12.31 -7.49 -7.10
N LEU A 98 -12.16 -8.02 -5.90
CA LEU A 98 -12.34 -7.26 -4.65
C LEU A 98 -11.39 -6.06 -4.57
N GLY A 99 -10.11 -6.24 -4.90
CA GLY A 99 -9.13 -5.15 -4.88
C GLY A 99 -9.57 -3.96 -5.75
N GLN A 100 -10.09 -4.22 -6.94
CA GLN A 100 -10.58 -3.17 -7.84
C GLN A 100 -11.83 -2.48 -7.26
N ARG A 101 -12.73 -3.22 -6.63
CA ARG A 101 -13.90 -2.63 -5.94
C ARG A 101 -13.48 -1.78 -4.75
N VAL A 102 -12.48 -2.22 -3.98
CA VAL A 102 -11.90 -1.45 -2.88
C VAL A 102 -11.28 -0.16 -3.41
N TRP A 103 -10.48 -0.23 -4.48
CA TRP A 103 -9.87 0.98 -5.05
C TRP A 103 -10.94 2.00 -5.52
N ARG A 104 -11.97 1.53 -6.22
CA ARG A 104 -13.10 2.41 -6.62
C ARG A 104 -13.79 3.04 -5.41
N ALA A 105 -13.95 2.30 -4.33
CA ALA A 105 -14.55 2.83 -3.10
C ALA A 105 -13.65 3.89 -2.44
N ILE A 106 -12.32 3.75 -2.53
CA ILE A 106 -11.38 4.79 -2.08
C ILE A 106 -11.57 6.06 -2.91
N GLU A 107 -11.62 5.95 -4.24
CA GLU A 107 -11.86 7.09 -5.12
C GLU A 107 -13.19 7.79 -4.82
N GLN A 108 -14.24 7.03 -4.57
CA GLN A 108 -15.55 7.57 -4.19
C GLN A 108 -15.56 8.25 -2.82
N LYS A 109 -14.73 7.77 -1.89
CA LYS A 109 -14.60 8.37 -0.56
C LYS A 109 -13.92 9.74 -0.60
N TYR A 110 -13.01 9.95 -1.54
CA TYR A 110 -12.24 11.19 -1.70
C TYR A 110 -12.41 11.78 -3.11
N PRO A 111 -13.62 12.23 -3.46
CA PRO A 111 -13.93 12.65 -4.83
C PRO A 111 -13.23 13.96 -5.25
N GLN A 112 -12.67 14.72 -4.31
CA GLN A 112 -11.91 15.94 -4.59
C GLN A 112 -10.47 15.66 -5.03
N THR A 113 -10.00 14.43 -4.92
CA THR A 113 -8.63 14.04 -5.28
C THR A 113 -8.32 14.42 -6.73
N LYS A 114 -7.22 15.11 -6.94
CA LYS A 114 -6.71 15.46 -8.27
C LYS A 114 -5.76 14.41 -8.81
N VAL A 115 -4.88 13.88 -7.93
CA VAL A 115 -3.90 12.86 -8.28
C VAL A 115 -3.77 11.87 -7.13
N TRP A 116 -3.83 10.59 -7.45
CA TRP A 116 -3.42 9.51 -6.57
C TRP A 116 -2.02 9.06 -6.90
N ARG A 117 -1.18 8.89 -5.89
CA ARG A 117 0.19 8.39 -6.02
C ARG A 117 0.41 7.19 -5.12
N LEU A 118 1.25 6.27 -5.57
CA LEU A 118 1.74 5.16 -4.76
C LEU A 118 3.09 4.67 -5.29
N ILE A 119 3.79 3.91 -4.45
CA ILE A 119 5.09 3.32 -4.76
C ILE A 119 4.99 1.82 -4.56
N THR A 120 5.51 1.05 -5.51
CA THR A 120 5.52 -0.40 -5.47
C THR A 120 6.89 -0.94 -5.85
N PRO A 121 7.44 -1.93 -5.13
CA PRO A 121 8.66 -2.61 -5.54
C PRO A 121 8.54 -3.23 -6.93
N TYR A 122 9.62 -3.20 -7.70
CA TYR A 122 9.66 -3.76 -9.06
C TYR A 122 9.30 -5.24 -9.11
N PHE A 123 9.68 -6.03 -8.12
CA PHE A 123 9.38 -7.46 -8.07
C PHE A 123 7.91 -7.79 -7.83
N GLU A 124 7.12 -6.85 -7.32
CA GLU A 124 5.68 -6.98 -7.06
C GLU A 124 4.86 -6.90 -8.36
N LYS A 125 5.11 -7.79 -9.30
CA LYS A 125 4.50 -7.76 -10.64
C LYS A 125 2.99 -7.87 -10.62
N ARG A 126 2.44 -8.56 -9.62
CA ARG A 126 1.00 -8.65 -9.41
C ARG A 126 0.40 -7.28 -9.07
N ASN A 127 1.05 -6.52 -8.18
CA ASN A 127 0.63 -5.17 -7.84
C ASN A 127 0.77 -4.22 -9.04
N ILE A 128 1.84 -4.35 -9.81
CA ILE A 128 2.03 -3.57 -11.04
C ILE A 128 0.88 -3.81 -12.02
N HIS A 129 0.56 -5.08 -12.29
CA HIS A 129 -0.58 -5.43 -13.13
C HIS A 129 -1.90 -4.86 -12.58
N PHE A 130 -2.10 -4.98 -11.27
CA PHE A 130 -3.31 -4.47 -10.61
C PHE A 130 -3.45 -2.96 -10.77
N TYR A 131 -2.44 -2.20 -10.41
CA TYR A 131 -2.53 -0.74 -10.47
C TYR A 131 -2.60 -0.22 -11.91
N VAL A 132 -1.76 -0.73 -12.81
CA VAL A 132 -1.73 -0.26 -14.20
C VAL A 132 -2.94 -0.73 -14.99
N ASN A 133 -3.21 -2.04 -14.98
CA ASN A 133 -4.20 -2.63 -15.88
C ASN A 133 -5.63 -2.65 -15.32
N LYS A 134 -5.79 -2.66 -13.99
CA LYS A 134 -7.11 -2.74 -13.35
C LYS A 134 -7.58 -1.42 -12.74
N CYS A 135 -6.66 -0.59 -12.22
CA CYS A 135 -6.99 0.66 -11.55
C CYS A 135 -6.72 1.91 -12.38
N GLY A 136 -6.01 1.81 -13.51
CA GLY A 136 -5.77 2.93 -14.43
C GLY A 136 -4.62 3.84 -14.03
N PHE A 137 -3.70 3.37 -13.20
CA PHE A 137 -2.47 4.08 -12.88
C PHE A 137 -1.47 4.02 -14.04
N ARG A 138 -0.55 4.98 -14.05
CA ARG A 138 0.60 5.01 -14.95
C ARG A 138 1.89 5.02 -14.14
N ILE A 139 2.92 4.36 -14.64
CA ILE A 139 4.26 4.45 -14.08
C ILE A 139 4.86 5.77 -14.53
N VAL A 140 5.27 6.60 -13.57
CA VAL A 140 5.79 7.95 -13.83
C VAL A 140 7.24 8.11 -13.43
N GLU A 141 7.76 7.23 -12.56
CA GLU A 141 9.16 7.28 -12.11
C GLU A 141 9.64 5.89 -11.73
N PHE A 142 10.95 5.66 -11.92
CA PHE A 142 11.63 4.44 -11.54
C PHE A 142 12.83 4.77 -10.66
N PHE A 143 12.82 4.27 -9.43
CA PHE A 143 13.94 4.38 -8.51
C PHE A 143 14.82 3.14 -8.58
N ASN A 144 16.13 3.34 -8.62
CA ASN A 144 17.16 2.30 -8.56
C ASN A 144 18.45 2.87 -7.95
N LYS A 145 19.54 2.12 -8.00
CA LYS A 145 20.86 2.57 -7.48
C LYS A 145 21.38 3.85 -8.13
N ALA A 146 21.04 4.08 -9.40
CA ALA A 146 21.46 5.26 -10.16
C ALA A 146 20.52 6.47 -9.96
N HIS A 147 19.30 6.22 -9.54
CA HIS A 147 18.28 7.24 -9.31
C HIS A 147 17.52 6.90 -8.02
N ARG A 148 18.01 7.41 -6.89
CA ARG A 148 17.46 7.08 -5.56
C ARG A 148 16.37 8.05 -5.13
N HIS A 149 15.42 7.54 -4.35
CA HIS A 149 14.42 8.39 -3.70
C HIS A 149 15.13 9.33 -2.71
N PRO A 150 14.85 10.65 -2.77
CA PRO A 150 15.58 11.64 -1.97
C PRO A 150 15.43 11.51 -0.45
N GLU A 151 14.31 10.94 0.00
CA GLU A 151 14.00 10.80 1.43
C GLU A 151 14.39 9.44 2.02
N TRP A 152 14.83 8.49 1.19
CA TRP A 152 15.15 7.14 1.66
C TRP A 152 16.61 7.00 2.07
N SER A 153 16.82 6.53 3.30
CA SER A 153 18.15 6.18 3.78
C SER A 153 18.71 4.98 3.02
N PRO A 154 20.02 4.98 2.67
CA PRO A 154 20.65 3.85 1.98
C PRO A 154 20.54 2.52 2.73
N SER A 155 20.40 2.54 4.05
CA SER A 155 20.31 1.35 4.89
C SER A 155 18.93 0.76 5.03
N ALA A 156 17.89 1.49 4.65
CA ALA A 156 16.50 1.06 4.85
C ALA A 156 16.01 0.08 3.75
N LEU A 157 16.75 -0.08 2.65
CA LEU A 157 16.25 -0.75 1.45
C LEU A 157 17.31 -1.63 0.75
N ASP A 158 18.18 -2.27 1.51
CA ASP A 158 19.20 -3.17 0.96
C ASP A 158 18.61 -4.36 0.19
N PHE A 159 17.31 -4.61 0.34
CA PHE A 159 16.71 -5.77 -0.27
C PHE A 159 16.53 -5.63 -1.78
N HIS A 160 16.04 -4.51 -2.26
CA HIS A 160 15.75 -4.32 -3.68
C HIS A 160 15.54 -2.85 -3.95
N ASP A 161 16.58 -2.21 -4.39
CA ASP A 161 16.66 -0.78 -4.70
C ASP A 161 15.79 -0.35 -5.90
N GLU A 162 14.87 -1.21 -6.36
CA GLU A 162 14.07 -0.94 -7.55
C GLU A 162 12.60 -0.77 -7.21
N PHE A 163 12.07 0.44 -7.45
CA PHE A 163 10.70 0.81 -7.18
C PHE A 163 10.11 1.61 -8.32
N PHE A 164 8.84 1.35 -8.61
CA PHE A 164 8.05 2.19 -9.49
C PHE A 164 7.18 3.16 -8.70
N VAL A 165 7.09 4.39 -9.17
CA VAL A 165 6.09 5.36 -8.75
C VAL A 165 4.94 5.33 -9.75
N PHE A 166 3.73 5.22 -9.23
CA PHE A 166 2.51 5.21 -10.00
C PHE A 166 1.70 6.47 -9.69
N GLU A 167 1.10 7.04 -10.72
CA GLU A 167 0.15 8.14 -10.57
C GLU A 167 -1.11 7.88 -11.38
N LYS A 168 -2.23 8.33 -10.83
CA LYS A 168 -3.51 8.39 -11.52
C LYS A 168 -4.06 9.80 -11.39
N VAL A 169 -4.18 10.48 -12.52
CA VAL A 169 -4.84 11.78 -12.60
C VAL A 169 -6.35 11.54 -12.71
N MET A 170 -7.09 12.17 -11.81
CA MET A 170 -8.54 12.03 -11.73
C MET A 170 -9.28 12.97 -12.67
#